data_ef7f2871671a5c9368465ae03e0c4e29
#
_entry.id   ef7f2871671a5c9368465ae03e0c4e29
#
_cell.length_a   1.000
_cell.length_b   1.000
_cell.length_c   1.000
_cell.angle_alpha   90.00
_cell.angle_beta   90.00
_cell.angle_gamma   90.00
#
_symmetry.space_group_name_H-M   'P 1'
#
loop_
_entity.id
_entity.type
_entity.pdbx_description
1 polymer ?
#
loop_
_entity_poly.entity_id
_entity_poly.type
_entity_poly.pdbx_seq_one_letter_code
_entity_poly.pdbx_strand_id
1 'polypeptide(L)'
;IQVTRINGNSGEKNIEMIPGKNYTVEGEIRSHQNELLSDFNGYIYYNLYDKEKQFTTLAHQDKKTWTYTHRPDLLTTGKGTIQNGTFRITVTLPIDNSHSGKSGLLNLYAYDESGREANGYTDKLIVSTAVEPITEDIQGPDIKFAGINDDSFTEGILVNNPATFVCKFSDPSGIWNGNSLGKQMTLSLDGACIE
;
A
#
# COMPACT_ATOMS: atom_id res chain seq x y z
N ILE A 1 0.94 -9.33 -13.47
CA ILE A 1 1.98 -8.36 -13.01
C ILE A 1 3.22 -9.14 -12.64
N GLN A 2 4.38 -8.71 -13.12
CA GLN A 2 5.69 -9.28 -12.76
C GLN A 2 6.55 -8.20 -12.11
N VAL A 3 7.00 -8.42 -10.89
CA VAL A 3 8.01 -7.58 -10.24
C VAL A 3 9.38 -7.93 -10.83
N THR A 4 10.05 -6.96 -11.42
CA THR A 4 11.35 -7.15 -12.08
C THR A 4 12.52 -6.72 -11.21
N ARG A 5 12.34 -5.67 -10.38
CA ARG A 5 13.37 -5.15 -9.48
C ARG A 5 12.78 -4.65 -8.17
N ILE A 6 13.60 -4.76 -7.11
CA ILE A 6 13.35 -4.13 -5.80
C ILE A 6 14.65 -3.44 -5.38
N ASN A 7 14.63 -2.10 -5.22
CA ASN A 7 15.81 -1.27 -4.94
C ASN A 7 16.99 -1.58 -5.88
N GLY A 8 16.71 -1.72 -7.19
CA GLY A 8 17.71 -2.04 -8.20
C GLY A 8 18.19 -3.49 -8.23
N ASN A 9 17.85 -4.32 -7.23
CA ASN A 9 18.14 -5.75 -7.23
C ASN A 9 17.10 -6.51 -8.04
N SER A 10 17.43 -7.71 -8.53
CA SER A 10 16.46 -8.60 -9.18
C SER A 10 15.25 -8.83 -8.28
N GLY A 11 14.05 -8.82 -8.86
CA GLY A 11 12.80 -9.10 -8.16
C GLY A 11 12.70 -10.50 -7.55
N GLU A 12 13.58 -11.42 -7.96
CA GLU A 12 13.70 -12.77 -7.39
C GLU A 12 14.55 -12.84 -6.12
N LYS A 13 15.30 -11.78 -5.80
CA LYS A 13 16.15 -11.71 -4.61
C LYS A 13 15.36 -11.24 -3.39
N ASN A 14 15.57 -11.93 -2.27
CA ASN A 14 15.01 -11.46 -1.00
C ASN A 14 15.66 -10.14 -0.57
N ILE A 15 14.82 -9.16 -0.26
CA ILE A 15 15.22 -7.82 0.19
C ILE A 15 14.70 -7.61 1.60
N GLU A 16 15.60 -7.30 2.52
CA GLU A 16 15.23 -6.93 3.88
C GLU A 16 14.70 -5.47 3.89
N MET A 17 13.48 -5.30 4.38
CA MET A 17 12.84 -4.01 4.57
C MET A 17 13.03 -3.55 6.01
N ILE A 18 13.73 -2.44 6.18
CA ILE A 18 13.94 -1.79 7.48
C ILE A 18 12.84 -0.74 7.69
N PRO A 19 12.21 -0.69 8.89
CA PRO A 19 11.21 0.32 9.22
C PRO A 19 11.72 1.76 8.96
N GLY A 20 10.82 2.62 8.48
CA GLY A 20 11.12 4.00 8.14
C GLY A 20 11.86 4.21 6.81
N LYS A 21 12.19 3.15 6.08
CA LYS A 21 12.86 3.26 4.78
C LYS A 21 11.91 3.07 3.60
N ASN A 22 12.23 3.76 2.52
CA ASN A 22 11.54 3.67 1.24
C ASN A 22 12.17 2.61 0.35
N TYR A 23 11.33 1.80 -0.30
CA TYR A 23 11.74 0.74 -1.22
C TYR A 23 11.09 0.97 -2.57
N THR A 24 11.92 1.08 -3.60
CA THR A 24 11.42 1.19 -4.98
C THR A 24 11.15 -0.20 -5.52
N VAL A 25 9.92 -0.44 -5.97
CA VAL A 25 9.50 -1.67 -6.65
C VAL A 25 9.18 -1.35 -8.10
N GLU A 26 9.83 -2.03 -9.02
CA GLU A 26 9.66 -1.89 -10.46
C GLU A 26 9.11 -3.19 -11.04
N GLY A 27 8.26 -3.07 -12.05
CA GLY A 27 7.70 -4.24 -12.68
C GLY A 27 6.98 -3.93 -13.99
N GLU A 28 6.38 -4.98 -14.53
CA GLU A 28 5.79 -5.01 -15.86
C GLU A 28 4.42 -5.69 -15.84
N ILE A 29 3.54 -5.25 -16.72
CA ILE A 29 2.29 -5.93 -17.03
C ILE A 29 2.53 -6.82 -18.24
N ARG A 30 2.31 -8.12 -18.07
CA ARG A 30 2.56 -9.13 -19.10
C ARG A 30 1.32 -9.92 -19.43
N SER A 31 1.23 -10.37 -20.70
CA SER A 31 0.21 -11.29 -21.17
C SER A 31 0.42 -12.70 -20.60
N HIS A 32 -0.53 -13.60 -20.83
CA HIS A 32 -0.38 -15.02 -20.52
C HIS A 32 0.77 -15.71 -21.30
N GLN A 33 1.17 -15.15 -22.45
CA GLN A 33 2.33 -15.61 -23.24
C GLN A 33 3.64 -15.00 -22.74
N ASN A 34 3.62 -14.27 -21.60
CA ASN A 34 4.77 -13.57 -21.02
C ASN A 34 5.32 -12.43 -21.90
N GLU A 35 4.48 -11.81 -22.72
CA GLU A 35 4.83 -10.65 -23.51
C GLU A 35 4.46 -9.36 -22.78
N LEU A 36 5.30 -8.32 -22.88
CA LEU A 36 5.02 -7.01 -22.31
C LEU A 36 3.80 -6.38 -22.99
N LEU A 37 2.81 -5.97 -22.21
CA LEU A 37 1.66 -5.23 -22.69
C LEU A 37 1.98 -3.72 -22.74
N SER A 38 2.74 -3.31 -23.76
CA SER A 38 3.24 -1.92 -23.89
C SER A 38 2.12 -0.90 -24.13
N ASP A 39 0.92 -1.32 -24.42
CA ASP A 39 -0.28 -0.49 -24.57
C ASP A 39 -1.09 -0.37 -23.27
N PHE A 40 -0.65 -1.03 -22.18
CA PHE A 40 -1.31 -0.94 -20.87
C PHE A 40 -0.87 0.35 -20.16
N ASN A 41 -1.80 1.32 -20.02
CA ASN A 41 -1.60 2.58 -19.32
C ASN A 41 -2.72 2.76 -18.29
N GLY A 42 -2.36 3.03 -17.04
CA GLY A 42 -3.37 3.10 -15.97
C GLY A 42 -2.76 3.23 -14.59
N TYR A 43 -3.39 2.56 -13.65
CA TYR A 43 -3.03 2.64 -12.24
C TYR A 43 -2.68 1.28 -11.67
N ILE A 44 -1.77 1.29 -10.70
CA ILE A 44 -1.43 0.14 -9.88
C ILE A 44 -1.67 0.47 -8.41
N TYR A 45 -2.32 -0.44 -7.70
CA TYR A 45 -2.52 -0.41 -6.25
C TYR A 45 -1.69 -1.50 -5.61
N TYR A 46 -1.17 -1.23 -4.43
CA TYR A 46 -0.43 -2.21 -3.68
C TYR A 46 -0.87 -2.27 -2.22
N ASN A 47 -0.79 -3.47 -1.67
CA ASN A 47 -0.96 -3.76 -0.25
C ASN A 47 0.22 -4.60 0.21
N LEU A 48 0.97 -4.12 1.20
CA LEU A 48 2.03 -4.88 1.86
C LEU A 48 1.49 -5.48 3.15
N TYR A 49 1.49 -6.80 3.22
CA TYR A 49 1.12 -7.56 4.42
C TYR A 49 2.36 -8.12 5.12
N ASP A 50 2.29 -8.27 6.44
CA ASP A 50 3.29 -8.99 7.23
C ASP A 50 3.19 -10.51 7.02
N LYS A 51 3.87 -11.27 7.85
CA LYS A 51 3.90 -12.73 7.83
C LYS A 51 2.53 -13.39 7.88
N GLU A 52 2.51 -14.62 7.45
CA GLU A 52 1.37 -15.51 7.68
C GLU A 52 1.20 -15.82 9.18
N LYS A 53 -0.06 -15.87 9.60
CA LYS A 53 -0.51 -16.37 10.90
C LYS A 53 -1.43 -17.56 10.71
N GLN A 54 -1.33 -18.52 11.62
CA GLN A 54 -2.20 -19.68 11.63
C GLN A 54 -3.42 -19.42 12.52
N PHE A 55 -4.59 -19.73 11.98
CA PHE A 55 -5.86 -19.59 12.67
C PHE A 55 -6.57 -20.93 12.71
N THR A 56 -7.31 -21.18 13.77
CA THR A 56 -8.18 -22.34 13.91
C THR A 56 -9.60 -21.87 14.09
N THR A 57 -10.52 -22.42 13.30
CA THR A 57 -11.95 -22.09 13.41
C THR A 57 -12.50 -22.58 14.75
N LEU A 58 -13.50 -21.87 15.24
CA LEU A 58 -14.27 -22.34 16.39
C LEU A 58 -15.03 -23.63 16.00
N ALA A 59 -15.08 -24.58 16.92
CA ALA A 59 -15.90 -25.77 16.74
C ALA A 59 -17.39 -25.37 16.66
N HIS A 60 -18.08 -25.89 15.65
CA HIS A 60 -19.51 -25.78 15.50
C HIS A 60 -20.20 -27.09 15.98
N GLN A 61 -21.46 -27.31 15.64
CA GLN A 61 -22.28 -28.46 16.09
C GLN A 61 -21.62 -29.82 15.83
N ASP A 62 -20.81 -29.94 14.79
CA ASP A 62 -20.06 -31.18 14.45
C ASP A 62 -18.75 -31.35 15.26
N LYS A 63 -18.42 -30.40 16.14
CA LYS A 63 -17.19 -30.32 16.96
C LYS A 63 -15.88 -30.40 16.14
N LYS A 64 -15.93 -30.15 14.84
CA LYS A 64 -14.74 -30.11 14.00
C LYS A 64 -14.16 -28.70 13.94
N THR A 65 -12.85 -28.64 13.98
CA THR A 65 -12.07 -27.41 13.78
C THR A 65 -11.22 -27.53 12.52
N TRP A 66 -11.02 -26.42 11.83
CA TRP A 66 -10.18 -26.33 10.65
C TRP A 66 -9.07 -25.33 10.91
N THR A 67 -7.87 -25.66 10.51
CA THR A 67 -6.73 -24.77 10.61
C THR A 67 -6.42 -24.23 9.21
N TYR A 68 -6.24 -22.90 9.13
CA TYR A 68 -5.89 -22.19 7.91
C TYR A 68 -4.85 -21.11 8.18
N THR A 69 -4.13 -20.70 7.15
CA THR A 69 -3.19 -19.58 7.21
C THR A 69 -3.79 -18.35 6.53
N HIS A 70 -3.53 -17.19 7.12
CA HIS A 70 -3.95 -15.91 6.60
C HIS A 70 -2.93 -14.81 7.00
N ARG A 71 -2.87 -13.71 6.24
CA ARG A 71 -2.06 -12.53 6.54
C ARG A 71 -2.98 -11.38 6.97
N PRO A 72 -3.26 -11.23 8.28
CA PRO A 72 -4.21 -10.22 8.76
C PRO A 72 -3.60 -8.82 8.85
N ASP A 73 -2.28 -8.74 8.97
CA ASP A 73 -1.61 -7.49 9.31
C ASP A 73 -1.22 -6.76 8.01
N LEU A 74 -2.01 -5.76 7.63
CA LEU A 74 -1.69 -4.82 6.57
C LEU A 74 -0.72 -3.77 7.12
N LEU A 75 0.48 -3.70 6.54
CA LEU A 75 1.55 -2.78 6.96
C LEU A 75 1.43 -1.42 6.26
N THR A 76 1.22 -1.44 4.95
CA THR A 76 1.06 -0.22 4.16
C THR A 76 0.31 -0.51 2.86
N THR A 77 -0.34 0.51 2.33
CA THR A 77 -1.01 0.49 1.04
C THR A 77 -0.65 1.72 0.23
N GLY A 78 -0.84 1.67 -1.07
CA GLY A 78 -0.61 2.84 -1.90
C GLY A 78 -1.00 2.63 -3.36
N LYS A 79 -0.77 3.67 -4.13
CA LYS A 79 -1.12 3.77 -5.54
C LYS A 79 0.05 4.30 -6.35
N GLY A 80 0.19 3.82 -7.57
CA GLY A 80 1.11 4.34 -8.57
C GLY A 80 0.48 4.38 -9.96
N THR A 81 1.26 4.81 -10.94
CA THR A 81 0.86 4.85 -12.35
C THR A 81 1.62 3.80 -13.14
N ILE A 82 0.97 3.31 -14.21
CA ILE A 82 1.56 2.43 -15.21
C ILE A 82 1.63 3.18 -16.52
N GLN A 83 2.79 3.16 -17.14
CA GLN A 83 3.02 3.72 -18.46
C GLN A 83 3.72 2.69 -19.34
N ASN A 84 3.19 2.48 -20.54
CA ASN A 84 3.73 1.52 -21.50
C ASN A 84 3.97 0.12 -20.92
N GLY A 85 3.00 -0.36 -20.10
CA GLY A 85 3.07 -1.66 -19.44
C GLY A 85 4.09 -1.77 -18.33
N THR A 86 4.74 -0.68 -17.91
CA THR A 86 5.75 -0.65 -16.85
C THR A 86 5.30 0.21 -15.67
N PHE A 87 5.75 -0.12 -14.48
CA PHE A 87 5.50 0.68 -13.28
C PHE A 87 6.73 0.81 -12.41
N ARG A 88 6.74 1.89 -11.63
CA ARG A 88 7.68 2.14 -10.54
C ARG A 88 6.91 2.74 -9.38
N ILE A 89 6.88 2.04 -8.26
CA ILE A 89 6.20 2.46 -7.03
C ILE A 89 7.20 2.55 -5.88
N THR A 90 6.89 3.40 -4.91
CA THR A 90 7.63 3.49 -3.66
C THR A 90 6.78 2.88 -2.55
N VAL A 91 7.35 1.88 -1.87
CA VAL A 91 6.74 1.22 -0.72
C VAL A 91 7.51 1.62 0.52
N THR A 92 6.86 2.29 1.45
CA THR A 92 7.45 2.70 2.74
C THR A 92 7.00 1.73 3.81
N LEU A 93 7.95 1.18 4.59
CA LEU A 93 7.62 0.39 5.76
C LEU A 93 7.51 1.31 6.97
N PRO A 94 6.31 1.47 7.57
CA PRO A 94 6.12 2.34 8.74
C PRO A 94 6.96 1.91 9.95
N ILE A 95 7.37 2.89 10.77
CA ILE A 95 8.32 2.68 11.88
C ILE A 95 7.68 1.93 13.05
N ASP A 96 6.42 2.18 13.34
CA ASP A 96 5.77 1.77 14.59
C ASP A 96 5.08 0.41 14.55
N ASN A 97 5.41 -0.40 13.55
CA ASN A 97 4.92 -1.77 13.45
C ASN A 97 5.83 -2.75 14.22
N SER A 98 5.23 -3.66 14.96
CA SER A 98 5.93 -4.82 15.50
C SER A 98 6.21 -5.80 14.36
N HIS A 99 7.42 -5.74 13.83
CA HIS A 99 7.83 -6.51 12.66
C HIS A 99 8.24 -7.93 13.02
N SER A 100 8.05 -8.84 12.08
CA SER A 100 8.17 -10.28 12.36
C SER A 100 9.53 -10.89 12.01
N GLY A 101 10.38 -10.20 11.26
CA GLY A 101 11.61 -10.76 10.70
C GLY A 101 11.35 -11.87 9.67
N LYS A 102 10.16 -11.90 9.07
CA LYS A 102 9.75 -12.93 8.12
C LYS A 102 9.27 -12.32 6.81
N SER A 103 9.05 -13.18 5.81
CA SER A 103 8.54 -12.77 4.51
C SER A 103 7.17 -12.11 4.61
N GLY A 104 7.10 -10.86 4.18
CA GLY A 104 5.88 -10.16 3.86
C GLY A 104 5.34 -10.57 2.49
N LEU A 105 4.15 -10.09 2.16
CA LEU A 105 3.52 -10.24 0.85
C LEU A 105 3.13 -8.88 0.31
N LEU A 106 3.75 -8.47 -0.79
CA LEU A 106 3.30 -7.30 -1.55
C LEU A 106 2.31 -7.79 -2.61
N ASN A 107 1.05 -7.50 -2.40
CA ASN A 107 -0.01 -7.76 -3.36
C ASN A 107 -0.21 -6.56 -4.28
N LEU A 108 -0.37 -6.79 -5.57
CA LEU A 108 -0.44 -5.78 -6.62
C LEU A 108 -1.72 -6.01 -7.44
N TYR A 109 -2.47 -4.94 -7.66
CA TYR A 109 -3.62 -4.91 -8.55
C TYR A 109 -3.53 -3.72 -9.48
N ALA A 110 -3.79 -3.91 -10.75
CA ALA A 110 -3.73 -2.87 -11.76
C ALA A 110 -4.97 -2.88 -12.65
N TYR A 111 -5.34 -1.70 -13.12
CA TYR A 111 -6.34 -1.55 -14.19
C TYR A 111 -5.94 -0.40 -15.11
N ASP A 112 -6.39 -0.48 -16.35
CA ASP A 112 -6.21 0.57 -17.35
C ASP A 112 -7.54 1.24 -17.73
N GLU A 113 -7.45 2.30 -18.54
CA GLU A 113 -8.63 3.05 -18.98
C GLU A 113 -9.56 2.24 -19.90
N SER A 114 -9.06 1.17 -20.52
CA SER A 114 -9.88 0.25 -21.33
C SER A 114 -10.62 -0.80 -20.51
N GLY A 115 -10.44 -0.82 -19.20
CA GLY A 115 -11.07 -1.78 -18.28
C GLY A 115 -10.34 -3.13 -18.21
N ARG A 116 -9.10 -3.24 -18.73
CA ARG A 116 -8.28 -4.43 -18.51
C ARG A 116 -7.73 -4.42 -17.09
N GLU A 117 -7.70 -5.58 -16.49
CA GLU A 117 -7.21 -5.77 -15.12
C GLU A 117 -6.01 -6.71 -15.11
N ALA A 118 -5.11 -6.50 -14.15
CA ALA A 118 -4.00 -7.38 -13.88
C ALA A 118 -3.77 -7.49 -12.38
N ASN A 119 -3.32 -8.64 -11.93
CA ASN A 119 -2.92 -8.88 -10.55
C ASN A 119 -1.59 -9.61 -10.49
N GLY A 120 -0.94 -9.54 -9.33
CA GLY A 120 0.31 -10.22 -9.07
C GLY A 120 0.75 -10.00 -7.63
N TYR A 121 1.86 -10.62 -7.27
CA TYR A 121 2.42 -10.46 -5.94
C TYR A 121 3.92 -10.72 -5.93
N THR A 122 4.58 -10.30 -4.87
CA THR A 122 5.93 -10.77 -4.53
C THR A 122 6.03 -11.03 -3.02
N ASP A 123 6.69 -12.12 -2.65
CA ASP A 123 7.02 -12.52 -1.28
C ASP A 123 8.52 -12.31 -0.97
N LYS A 124 9.23 -11.60 -1.82
CA LYS A 124 10.68 -11.34 -1.69
C LYS A 124 11.03 -10.20 -0.73
N LEU A 125 10.05 -9.66 -0.03
CA LEU A 125 10.22 -8.61 0.96
C LEU A 125 10.25 -9.22 2.37
N ILE A 126 11.39 -9.17 3.03
CA ILE A 126 11.56 -9.64 4.42
C ILE A 126 11.35 -8.43 5.34
N VAL A 127 10.30 -8.45 6.12
CA VAL A 127 9.98 -7.38 7.07
C VAL A 127 10.92 -7.49 8.28
N SER A 128 11.91 -6.60 8.36
CA SER A 128 12.98 -6.66 9.39
C SER A 128 12.45 -6.39 10.80
N THR A 129 13.05 -7.05 11.78
CA THR A 129 12.87 -6.70 13.20
C THR A 129 13.90 -5.67 13.68
N ALA A 130 14.89 -5.36 12.83
CA ALA A 130 15.89 -4.37 13.17
C ALA A 130 15.24 -2.98 13.21
N VAL A 131 15.28 -2.36 14.37
CA VAL A 131 14.94 -0.96 14.52
C VAL A 131 16.27 -0.21 14.42
N GLU A 132 16.51 0.53 13.33
CA GLU A 132 17.59 1.52 13.37
C GLU A 132 17.23 2.53 14.47
N PRO A 133 18.21 3.07 15.22
CA PRO A 133 17.92 4.09 16.21
C PRO A 133 17.24 5.26 15.49
N ILE A 134 15.96 5.37 15.71
CA ILE A 134 15.15 6.46 15.20
C ILE A 134 15.53 7.65 16.06
N THR A 135 16.03 8.70 15.46
CA THR A 135 15.91 10.04 16.05
C THR A 135 14.40 10.21 16.26
N GLU A 136 14.02 10.32 17.53
CA GLU A 136 12.63 10.41 17.96
C GLU A 136 11.88 11.39 17.07
N ASP A 137 11.02 10.85 16.18
CA ASP A 137 10.17 11.66 15.33
C ASP A 137 8.99 12.12 16.18
N ILE A 138 9.07 13.37 16.62
CA ILE A 138 8.03 14.04 17.41
C ILE A 138 7.14 14.94 16.56
N GLN A 139 7.42 15.05 15.26
CA GLN A 139 6.61 15.82 14.33
C GLN A 139 5.57 14.93 13.66
N GLY A 140 4.32 15.34 13.70
CA GLY A 140 3.29 14.73 12.88
C GLY A 140 3.38 15.18 11.43
N PRO A 141 2.64 14.51 10.51
CA PRO A 141 2.66 14.81 9.09
C PRO A 141 2.20 16.24 8.79
N ASP A 142 2.86 16.87 7.82
CA ASP A 142 2.39 18.12 7.22
C ASP A 142 1.17 17.83 6.35
N ILE A 143 0.04 18.45 6.70
CA ILE A 143 -1.24 18.24 6.02
C ILE A 143 -1.59 19.51 5.26
N LYS A 144 -1.68 19.40 3.93
CA LYS A 144 -2.10 20.52 3.07
C LYS A 144 -3.41 20.17 2.38
N PHE A 145 -4.43 20.96 2.64
CA PHE A 145 -5.62 20.96 1.81
C PHE A 145 -5.25 21.51 0.43
N ALA A 146 -5.46 20.73 -0.63
CA ALA A 146 -5.09 21.11 -1.98
C ALA A 146 -6.28 21.69 -2.75
N GLY A 147 -7.50 21.15 -2.55
CA GLY A 147 -8.67 21.65 -3.26
C GLY A 147 -9.92 20.78 -3.12
N ILE A 148 -10.96 21.16 -3.86
CA ILE A 148 -12.20 20.38 -3.99
C ILE A 148 -12.41 20.10 -5.47
N ASN A 149 -12.54 18.82 -5.83
CA ASN A 149 -12.64 18.27 -7.18
C ASN A 149 -11.37 18.37 -8.02
N ASP A 150 -10.50 19.33 -7.75
CA ASP A 150 -9.19 19.51 -8.36
C ASP A 150 -8.19 20.09 -7.33
N ASP A 151 -6.99 20.42 -7.77
CA ASP A 151 -5.94 21.00 -6.92
C ASP A 151 -6.17 22.51 -6.67
N SER A 152 -7.37 23.06 -6.91
CA SER A 152 -7.70 24.46 -6.70
C SER A 152 -8.79 24.62 -5.66
N PHE A 153 -8.67 25.65 -4.82
CA PHE A 153 -9.69 26.04 -3.86
C PHE A 153 -9.73 27.55 -3.73
N THR A 154 -10.93 28.09 -3.77
CA THR A 154 -11.20 29.50 -3.46
C THR A 154 -12.30 29.55 -2.41
N GLU A 155 -12.08 30.32 -1.35
CA GLU A 155 -13.07 30.50 -0.29
C GLU A 155 -14.38 31.07 -0.87
N GLY A 156 -15.51 30.46 -0.46
CA GLY A 156 -16.85 30.84 -0.95
C GLY A 156 -17.27 30.23 -2.30
N ILE A 157 -16.47 29.31 -2.85
CA ILE A 157 -16.84 28.59 -4.07
C ILE A 157 -18.07 27.71 -3.85
N LEU A 158 -18.98 27.69 -4.83
CA LEU A 158 -20.08 26.72 -4.85
C LEU A 158 -19.57 25.37 -5.33
N VAL A 159 -19.83 24.35 -4.54
CA VAL A 159 -19.37 22.98 -4.80
C VAL A 159 -20.57 22.10 -5.16
N ASN A 160 -20.45 21.36 -6.25
CA ASN A 160 -21.45 20.37 -6.65
C ASN A 160 -21.38 19.13 -5.73
N ASN A 161 -22.51 18.48 -5.51
CA ASN A 161 -22.58 17.21 -4.80
C ASN A 161 -22.74 16.07 -5.84
N PRO A 162 -21.90 15.01 -5.84
CA PRO A 162 -20.81 14.77 -4.88
C PRO A 162 -19.56 15.64 -5.13
N ALA A 163 -18.80 15.90 -4.07
CA ALA A 163 -17.55 16.64 -4.10
C ALA A 163 -16.40 15.77 -3.60
N THR A 164 -15.22 15.90 -4.23
CA THR A 164 -14.00 15.21 -3.82
C THR A 164 -13.05 16.16 -3.12
N PHE A 165 -12.71 15.87 -1.86
CA PHE A 165 -11.68 16.60 -1.12
C PHE A 165 -10.29 16.09 -1.49
N VAL A 166 -9.37 16.99 -1.83
CA VAL A 166 -7.99 16.67 -2.16
C VAL A 166 -7.09 17.22 -1.07
N CYS A 167 -6.44 16.32 -0.33
CA CYS A 167 -5.45 16.65 0.69
C CYS A 167 -4.10 16.03 0.35
N LYS A 168 -3.01 16.76 0.60
CA LYS A 168 -1.64 16.27 0.46
C LYS A 168 -1.03 16.10 1.83
N PHE A 169 -0.49 14.93 2.09
CA PHE A 169 0.20 14.58 3.31
C PHE A 169 1.68 14.39 3.00
N SER A 170 2.56 14.89 3.85
CA SER A 170 4.01 14.75 3.71
C SER A 170 4.64 14.55 5.06
N ASP A 171 5.46 13.50 5.19
CA ASP A 171 6.20 13.19 6.40
C ASP A 171 7.51 12.47 6.02
N PRO A 172 8.69 12.92 6.49
CA PRO A 172 9.96 12.26 6.21
C PRO A 172 10.06 10.83 6.78
N SER A 173 9.35 10.55 7.88
CA SER A 173 9.31 9.23 8.53
C SER A 173 8.30 8.27 7.91
N GLY A 174 7.49 8.78 6.97
CA GLY A 174 6.40 8.06 6.33
C GLY A 174 5.06 8.29 7.00
N ILE A 175 3.98 8.06 6.26
CA ILE A 175 2.62 8.22 6.74
C ILE A 175 2.00 6.85 6.93
N TRP A 176 1.46 6.62 8.13
CA TRP A 176 0.70 5.41 8.40
C TRP A 176 -0.64 5.45 7.66
N ASN A 177 -0.87 4.47 6.80
CA ASN A 177 -2.12 4.30 6.05
C ASN A 177 -2.74 2.91 6.21
N GLY A 178 -2.34 2.17 7.25
CA GLY A 178 -2.91 0.87 7.60
C GLY A 178 -4.16 0.99 8.48
N ASN A 179 -4.85 -0.14 8.68
CA ASN A 179 -6.11 -0.23 9.44
C ASN A 179 -5.91 -0.47 10.95
N SER A 180 -4.88 0.09 11.57
CA SER A 180 -4.71 -0.05 13.03
C SER A 180 -5.66 0.87 13.79
N LEU A 181 -6.29 0.33 14.82
CA LEU A 181 -7.21 1.07 15.68
C LEU A 181 -6.53 2.32 16.28
N GLY A 182 -7.16 3.48 16.12
CA GLY A 182 -6.65 4.76 16.62
C GLY A 182 -5.59 5.44 15.74
N LYS A 183 -5.24 4.85 14.58
CA LYS A 183 -4.27 5.41 13.62
C LYS A 183 -4.87 5.60 12.22
N GLN A 184 -6.18 5.64 12.13
CA GLN A 184 -6.89 5.85 10.86
C GLN A 184 -6.84 7.33 10.47
N MET A 185 -6.64 7.59 9.17
CA MET A 185 -6.92 8.92 8.63
C MET A 185 -8.44 9.12 8.63
N THR A 186 -8.88 10.20 9.26
CA THR A 186 -10.30 10.56 9.33
C THR A 186 -10.51 11.95 8.78
N LEU A 187 -11.58 12.14 8.04
CA LEU A 187 -12.06 13.45 7.62
C LEU A 187 -13.38 13.72 8.33
N SER A 188 -13.52 14.89 8.94
CA SER A 188 -14.80 15.33 9.50
C SER A 188 -15.22 16.66 8.89
N LEU A 189 -16.49 16.76 8.55
CA LEU A 189 -17.14 18.00 8.09
C LEU A 189 -18.26 18.35 9.06
N ASP A 190 -18.25 19.56 9.61
CA ASP A 190 -19.22 20.03 10.60
C ASP A 190 -19.41 19.09 11.81
N GLY A 191 -18.32 18.40 12.20
CA GLY A 191 -18.29 17.44 13.31
C GLY A 191 -18.79 16.04 12.97
N ALA A 192 -19.22 15.78 11.73
CA ALA A 192 -19.54 14.44 11.24
C ALA A 192 -18.35 13.83 10.51
N CYS A 193 -18.02 12.56 10.85
CA CYS A 193 -16.99 11.82 10.13
C CYS A 193 -17.51 11.46 8.73
N ILE A 194 -16.67 11.68 7.72
CA ILE A 194 -16.95 11.32 6.32
C ILE A 194 -16.18 10.04 6.03
N GLU A 195 -16.86 9.00 5.56
CA GLU A 195 -16.29 7.72 5.10
C GLU A 195 -15.96 7.76 3.60
#